data_a2c3b7a06551c351227c5ec0529c16b3
#
_entry.id   a2c3b7a06551c351227c5ec0529c16b3
#
_cell.length_a   1.000
_cell.length_b   1.000
_cell.length_c   1.000
_cell.angle_alpha   90.00
_cell.angle_beta   90.00
_cell.angle_gamma   90.00
#
_symmetry.space_group_name_H-M   'P 1'
#
loop_
_entity.id
_entity.type
_entity.pdbx_description
1 polymer ?
#
loop_
_entity_poly.entity_id
_entity_poly.type
_entity_poly.pdbx_seq_one_letter_code
_entity_poly.pdbx_strand_id
1 'polypeptide(L)'
;DNITLPCRPAPPPHCSSNITGLILTRQGGYSNDNTVIFRPSGGDWRDIARCQIAGTVVSTQLFLNGSLAGNGTVIRSENFTDNAKSICVQLNTSVEINCTGNGTCNISRAKWNNTLKQIASKLREQYGNKTIIFKPSSGGDPEFVNHSFNCGNVTFYCDSTQLFNSTWFNST
;
A
#
# COMPACT_ATOMS: atom_id res chain seq x y z
N ASP A 1 -6.52 5.67 -18.34
CA ASP A 1 -6.66 6.56 -17.20
C ASP A 1 -5.67 6.22 -16.11
N ASN A 2 -5.00 7.22 -15.55
CA ASN A 2 -3.96 7.03 -14.54
C ASN A 2 -4.29 7.75 -13.25
N ILE A 3 -3.84 7.15 -12.15
CA ILE A 3 -3.74 7.86 -10.87
C ILE A 3 -2.40 8.57 -10.87
N THR A 4 -2.40 9.86 -10.60
CA THR A 4 -1.19 10.68 -10.59
C THR A 4 -0.81 11.03 -9.17
N LEU A 5 0.39 10.63 -8.76
CA LEU A 5 0.92 10.93 -7.42
C LEU A 5 1.89 12.10 -7.50
N PRO A 6 1.63 13.19 -6.79
CA PRO A 6 2.62 14.26 -6.65
C PRO A 6 3.82 13.75 -5.84
N CYS A 7 5.01 13.98 -6.36
CA CYS A 7 6.26 13.54 -5.72
C CYS A 7 7.26 14.69 -5.61
N ARG A 8 8.04 14.67 -4.54
CA ARG A 8 9.11 15.66 -4.32
C ARG A 8 10.34 15.01 -3.72
N PRO A 9 11.56 15.38 -4.15
CA PRO A 9 11.80 16.10 -5.41
C PRO A 9 11.27 15.33 -6.60
N ALA A 10 11.37 15.86 -7.81
CA ALA A 10 10.82 15.20 -9.00
C ALA A 10 11.63 13.94 -9.33
N PRO A 11 11.03 12.73 -9.23
CA PRO A 11 11.76 11.52 -9.57
C PRO A 11 11.95 11.41 -11.07
N PRO A 12 13.16 11.12 -11.54
CA PRO A 12 13.40 10.92 -12.96
C PRO A 12 12.78 9.60 -13.46
N PRO A 13 12.56 9.46 -14.78
CA PRO A 13 11.94 8.25 -15.32
C PRO A 13 12.66 6.95 -14.99
N HIS A 14 13.98 6.97 -14.83
CA HIS A 14 14.70 5.75 -14.48
C HIS A 14 14.44 5.26 -13.04
N CYS A 15 13.76 6.06 -12.23
CA CYS A 15 13.32 5.67 -10.90
C CYS A 15 11.93 5.02 -10.89
N SER A 16 11.36 4.77 -12.04
CA SER A 16 10.12 4.00 -12.18
C SER A 16 10.35 2.56 -11.70
N SER A 17 9.30 1.96 -11.14
CA SER A 17 9.40 0.67 -10.45
C SER A 17 8.11 -0.13 -10.63
N ASN A 18 8.09 -1.33 -10.04
CA ASN A 18 6.90 -2.17 -10.00
C ASN A 18 6.49 -2.37 -8.55
N ILE A 19 5.22 -2.07 -8.24
CA ILE A 19 4.66 -2.32 -6.92
C ILE A 19 4.38 -3.82 -6.81
N THR A 20 4.99 -4.47 -5.84
CA THR A 20 4.85 -5.91 -5.62
C THR A 20 4.16 -6.25 -4.30
N GLY A 21 3.93 -5.25 -3.46
CA GLY A 21 3.25 -5.45 -2.20
C GLY A 21 2.99 -4.14 -1.50
N LEU A 22 2.33 -4.23 -0.37
CA LEU A 22 2.10 -3.07 0.48
C LEU A 22 1.97 -3.52 1.94
N ILE A 23 2.02 -2.55 2.83
CA ILE A 23 1.90 -2.82 4.25
C ILE A 23 0.79 -1.94 4.82
N LEU A 24 -0.15 -2.58 5.52
CA LEU A 24 -1.35 -1.93 6.02
C LEU A 24 -1.44 -2.07 7.53
N THR A 25 -2.17 -1.13 8.16
CA THR A 25 -2.61 -1.25 9.55
C THR A 25 -4.13 -1.16 9.57
N ARG A 26 -4.74 -1.95 10.46
CA ARG A 26 -6.18 -1.88 10.69
C ARG A 26 -6.44 -0.79 11.75
N GLN A 27 -7.37 0.11 11.45
CA GLN A 27 -7.75 1.13 12.42
C GLN A 27 -8.46 0.45 13.59
N GLY A 28 -7.91 0.62 14.80
CA GLY A 28 -8.50 0.11 16.01
C GLY A 28 -9.49 1.09 16.62
N GLY A 29 -10.06 0.71 17.77
CA GLY A 29 -11.00 1.54 18.49
C GLY A 29 -12.43 1.34 18.02
N TYR A 30 -13.27 2.36 18.17
CA TYR A 30 -14.66 2.27 17.80
C TYR A 30 -14.82 2.09 16.30
N SER A 31 -15.33 0.96 15.92
CA SER A 31 -15.70 0.71 14.53
C SER A 31 -17.11 0.14 14.48
N ASN A 32 -17.83 0.46 13.42
CA ASN A 32 -19.11 -0.16 13.14
C ASN A 32 -18.88 -1.66 12.94
N ASP A 33 -19.76 -2.49 13.47
CA ASP A 33 -19.65 -3.95 13.37
C ASP A 33 -19.55 -4.46 11.94
N ASN A 34 -19.99 -3.65 10.97
CA ASN A 34 -20.03 -4.03 9.56
C ASN A 34 -18.90 -3.44 8.71
N THR A 35 -17.98 -2.71 9.32
CA THR A 35 -16.95 -1.96 8.58
C THR A 35 -15.58 -2.15 9.22
N VAL A 36 -14.56 -2.34 8.37
CA VAL A 36 -13.16 -2.39 8.81
C VAL A 36 -12.37 -1.40 7.95
N ILE A 37 -11.56 -0.56 8.60
CA ILE A 37 -10.78 0.48 7.95
C ILE A 37 -9.30 0.11 7.96
N PHE A 38 -8.66 0.22 6.81
CA PHE A 38 -7.23 -0.04 6.63
C PHE A 38 -6.53 1.19 6.08
N ARG A 39 -5.33 1.45 6.59
CA ARG A 39 -4.49 2.58 6.16
C ARG A 39 -3.11 2.05 5.80
N PRO A 40 -2.37 2.72 4.90
CA PRO A 40 -0.98 2.35 4.71
C PRO A 40 -0.25 2.52 6.02
N SER A 41 0.65 1.58 6.33
CA SER A 41 1.32 1.58 7.62
C SER A 41 2.25 2.79 7.76
N GLY A 42 2.08 3.53 8.85
CA GLY A 42 3.05 4.52 9.27
C GLY A 42 4.07 3.96 10.24
N GLY A 43 4.22 2.62 10.26
CA GLY A 43 5.11 1.92 11.16
C GLY A 43 6.58 2.17 10.87
N ASP A 44 7.42 1.63 11.73
CA ASP A 44 8.86 1.79 11.60
C ASP A 44 9.47 0.74 10.65
N TRP A 45 10.77 0.85 10.43
CA TRP A 45 11.50 -0.06 9.56
C TRP A 45 11.48 -1.52 10.02
N ARG A 46 11.19 -1.78 11.30
CA ARG A 46 11.11 -3.13 11.84
C ARG A 46 9.88 -3.85 11.30
N ASP A 47 8.75 -3.15 11.23
CA ASP A 47 7.52 -3.72 10.68
C ASP A 47 7.69 -4.03 9.21
N ILE A 48 8.34 -3.14 8.48
CA ILE A 48 8.61 -3.33 7.06
C ILE A 48 9.53 -4.53 6.85
N ALA A 49 10.57 -4.66 7.65
CA ALA A 49 11.53 -5.74 7.55
C ALA A 49 10.90 -7.13 7.84
N ARG A 50 9.90 -7.18 8.72
CA ARG A 50 9.23 -8.44 9.07
C ARG A 50 8.43 -9.03 7.92
N CYS A 51 8.06 -8.22 6.94
CA CYS A 51 7.27 -8.71 5.81
C CYS A 51 8.04 -9.68 4.93
N GLN A 52 9.35 -9.54 4.83
CA GLN A 52 10.23 -10.42 4.06
C GLN A 52 9.88 -10.56 2.57
N ILE A 53 9.07 -9.64 2.05
CA ILE A 53 8.68 -9.61 0.64
C ILE A 53 9.30 -8.41 -0.08
N ALA A 54 10.05 -7.61 0.66
CA ALA A 54 10.70 -6.42 0.13
C ALA A 54 11.83 -6.82 -0.83
N GLY A 55 11.99 -6.03 -1.88
CA GLY A 55 13.14 -6.16 -2.77
C GLY A 55 14.32 -5.37 -2.25
N THR A 56 15.19 -4.96 -3.16
CA THR A 56 16.39 -4.18 -2.83
C THR A 56 16.11 -2.69 -2.63
N VAL A 57 14.93 -2.22 -3.05
CA VAL A 57 14.55 -0.81 -2.93
C VAL A 57 14.03 -0.53 -1.53
N VAL A 58 14.62 0.44 -0.86
CA VAL A 58 14.14 0.89 0.45
C VAL A 58 12.95 1.82 0.21
N SER A 59 11.79 1.46 0.77
CA SER A 59 10.55 2.21 0.55
C SER A 59 9.61 2.07 1.75
N THR A 60 8.63 2.97 1.81
CA THR A 60 7.57 2.93 2.82
C THR A 60 6.21 2.73 2.14
N GLN A 61 5.24 2.19 2.85
CA GLN A 61 3.87 1.94 2.40
C GLN A 61 3.74 0.90 1.28
N LEU A 62 4.51 1.03 0.22
CA LEU A 62 4.49 0.13 -0.93
C LEU A 62 5.84 -0.56 -1.05
N PHE A 63 5.82 -1.85 -1.36
CA PHE A 63 7.05 -2.58 -1.67
C PHE A 63 7.29 -2.51 -3.17
N LEU A 64 8.51 -2.13 -3.54
CA LEU A 64 8.90 -1.97 -4.94
C LEU A 64 9.89 -3.06 -5.34
N ASN A 65 9.68 -3.64 -6.51
CA ASN A 65 10.58 -4.63 -7.12
C ASN A 65 10.88 -5.83 -6.20
N GLY A 66 9.91 -6.19 -5.36
CA GLY A 66 10.04 -7.34 -4.47
C GLY A 66 9.49 -8.62 -5.08
N SER A 67 9.25 -9.60 -4.23
CA SER A 67 8.73 -10.90 -4.64
C SER A 67 7.22 -10.88 -4.84
N LEU A 68 6.75 -11.58 -5.87
CA LEU A 68 5.32 -11.76 -6.12
C LEU A 68 4.85 -13.10 -5.58
N ALA A 69 3.58 -13.18 -5.18
CA ALA A 69 2.96 -14.44 -4.78
C ALA A 69 2.64 -15.29 -6.00
N GLY A 70 2.71 -16.62 -5.86
CA GLY A 70 2.47 -17.52 -6.98
C GLY A 70 1.00 -17.75 -7.33
N ASN A 71 0.12 -17.79 -6.32
CA ASN A 71 -1.27 -18.23 -6.49
C ASN A 71 -2.28 -17.22 -5.96
N GLY A 72 -2.18 -15.97 -6.37
CA GLY A 72 -3.09 -14.93 -5.92
C GLY A 72 -2.49 -14.11 -4.79
N THR A 73 -3.14 -13.00 -4.48
CA THR A 73 -2.71 -12.09 -3.43
C THR A 73 -2.72 -12.78 -2.07
N VAL A 74 -1.65 -12.59 -1.31
CA VAL A 74 -1.49 -13.18 0.02
C VAL A 74 -1.40 -12.06 1.05
N ILE A 75 -2.13 -12.20 2.16
CA ILE A 75 -2.01 -11.29 3.30
C ILE A 75 -1.46 -12.07 4.49
N ARG A 76 -0.58 -11.42 5.24
CA ARG A 76 0.07 -12.04 6.42
C ARG A 76 0.13 -11.04 7.56
N SER A 77 -0.03 -11.53 8.79
CA SER A 77 0.17 -10.72 9.99
C SER A 77 0.60 -11.66 11.13
N GLU A 78 1.37 -11.13 12.07
CA GLU A 78 1.67 -11.88 13.30
C GLU A 78 0.40 -12.21 14.07
N ASN A 79 -0.56 -11.30 14.05
CA ASN A 79 -1.84 -11.49 14.72
C ASN A 79 -2.88 -10.55 14.10
N PHE A 80 -3.78 -11.11 13.29
CA PHE A 80 -4.82 -10.33 12.61
C PHE A 80 -5.80 -9.66 13.56
N THR A 81 -5.96 -10.17 14.77
CA THR A 81 -6.87 -9.56 15.74
C THR A 81 -6.25 -8.39 16.49
N ASP A 82 -4.94 -8.24 16.43
CA ASP A 82 -4.23 -7.15 17.07
C ASP A 82 -4.03 -6.02 16.06
N ASN A 83 -4.76 -4.92 16.25
CA ASN A 83 -4.69 -3.76 15.35
C ASN A 83 -3.35 -3.03 15.39
N ALA A 84 -2.50 -3.32 16.39
CA ALA A 84 -1.17 -2.75 16.48
C ALA A 84 -0.18 -3.47 15.56
N LYS A 85 -0.53 -4.66 15.05
CA LYS A 85 0.33 -5.43 14.16
C LYS A 85 0.03 -5.10 12.72
N SER A 86 1.08 -4.89 11.95
CA SER A 86 0.97 -4.59 10.52
C SER A 86 0.55 -5.82 9.73
N ILE A 87 -0.13 -5.57 8.61
CA ILE A 87 -0.54 -6.60 7.67
C ILE A 87 0.33 -6.45 6.43
N CYS A 88 1.04 -7.51 6.09
CA CYS A 88 1.86 -7.54 4.89
C CYS A 88 1.03 -8.10 3.73
N VAL A 89 1.00 -7.36 2.64
CA VAL A 89 0.27 -7.77 1.44
C VAL A 89 1.28 -8.06 0.34
N GLN A 90 1.23 -9.28 -0.19
CA GLN A 90 2.06 -9.68 -1.32
C GLN A 90 1.16 -9.87 -2.53
N LEU A 91 1.43 -9.11 -3.60
CA LEU A 91 0.63 -9.17 -4.82
C LEU A 91 1.06 -10.36 -5.67
N ASN A 92 0.13 -10.88 -6.47
CA ASN A 92 0.44 -11.92 -7.46
C ASN A 92 0.76 -11.31 -8.83
N THR A 93 0.38 -10.06 -9.05
CA THR A 93 0.68 -9.32 -10.29
C THR A 93 1.18 -7.95 -9.90
N SER A 94 2.32 -7.53 -10.45
CA SER A 94 2.88 -6.23 -10.13
C SER A 94 2.08 -5.11 -10.79
N VAL A 95 2.15 -3.92 -10.19
CA VAL A 95 1.55 -2.71 -10.73
C VAL A 95 2.67 -1.71 -11.00
N GLU A 96 2.80 -1.27 -12.23
CA GLU A 96 3.85 -0.32 -12.59
C GLU A 96 3.58 1.05 -11.99
N ILE A 97 4.62 1.67 -11.45
CA ILE A 97 4.60 3.08 -11.06
C ILE A 97 5.65 3.79 -11.91
N ASN A 98 5.17 4.66 -12.79
CA ASN A 98 5.98 5.31 -13.81
C ASN A 98 6.17 6.78 -13.50
N CYS A 99 7.41 7.18 -13.22
CA CYS A 99 7.76 8.55 -12.89
C CYS A 99 8.13 9.32 -14.15
N THR A 100 7.65 10.56 -14.26
CA THR A 100 7.71 11.35 -15.49
C THR A 100 8.86 12.33 -15.55
N GLY A 101 9.51 12.60 -14.41
CA GLY A 101 10.52 13.64 -14.31
C GLY A 101 9.95 15.03 -14.05
N ASN A 102 8.63 15.16 -14.03
CA ASN A 102 7.93 16.43 -13.82
C ASN A 102 7.32 16.58 -12.43
N GLY A 103 7.79 15.78 -11.46
CA GLY A 103 7.26 15.81 -10.10
C GLY A 103 6.06 14.92 -9.89
N THR A 104 5.77 14.02 -10.81
CA THR A 104 4.66 13.07 -10.67
C THR A 104 5.08 11.66 -11.03
N CYS A 105 4.41 10.69 -10.42
CA CYS A 105 4.49 9.29 -10.82
C CYS A 105 3.08 8.79 -11.09
N ASN A 106 2.90 7.97 -12.12
CA ASN A 106 1.60 7.52 -12.60
C ASN A 106 1.41 6.02 -12.38
N ILE A 107 0.19 5.65 -11.99
CA ILE A 107 -0.21 4.25 -11.81
C ILE A 107 -1.49 4.05 -12.59
N SER A 108 -1.61 2.92 -13.34
CA SER A 108 -2.85 2.61 -14.03
C SER A 108 -4.00 2.48 -13.03
N ARG A 109 -5.04 3.29 -13.21
CA ARG A 109 -6.21 3.26 -12.32
C ARG A 109 -6.91 1.91 -12.37
N ALA A 110 -7.04 1.33 -13.56
CA ALA A 110 -7.69 0.04 -13.72
C ALA A 110 -6.92 -1.08 -13.00
N LYS A 111 -5.60 -1.09 -13.15
CA LYS A 111 -4.75 -2.09 -12.49
C LYS A 111 -4.77 -1.92 -10.98
N TRP A 112 -4.71 -0.69 -10.50
CA TRP A 112 -4.73 -0.42 -9.07
C TRP A 112 -6.08 -0.80 -8.45
N ASN A 113 -7.18 -0.45 -9.10
CA ASN A 113 -8.51 -0.82 -8.63
C ASN A 113 -8.68 -2.35 -8.57
N ASN A 114 -8.19 -3.06 -9.58
CA ASN A 114 -8.23 -4.51 -9.58
C ASN A 114 -7.40 -5.10 -8.43
N THR A 115 -6.26 -4.49 -8.16
CA THR A 115 -5.38 -4.87 -7.05
C THR A 115 -6.07 -4.69 -5.70
N LEU A 116 -6.68 -3.51 -5.49
CA LEU A 116 -7.40 -3.24 -4.24
C LEU A 116 -8.59 -4.17 -4.05
N LYS A 117 -9.29 -4.52 -5.13
CA LYS A 117 -10.40 -5.47 -5.06
C LYS A 117 -9.93 -6.82 -4.55
N GLN A 118 -8.80 -7.31 -5.06
CA GLN A 118 -8.23 -8.58 -4.62
C GLN A 118 -7.80 -8.52 -3.16
N ILE A 119 -7.18 -7.41 -2.75
CA ILE A 119 -6.77 -7.20 -1.35
C ILE A 119 -8.01 -7.18 -0.45
N ALA A 120 -9.03 -6.44 -0.84
CA ALA A 120 -10.27 -6.36 -0.06
C ALA A 120 -10.93 -7.71 0.08
N SER A 121 -10.92 -8.54 -0.98
CA SER A 121 -11.46 -9.90 -0.94
C SER A 121 -10.72 -10.75 0.07
N LYS A 122 -9.40 -10.66 0.11
CA LYS A 122 -8.59 -11.41 1.07
C LYS A 122 -8.82 -10.93 2.50
N LEU A 123 -9.00 -9.63 2.69
CA LEU A 123 -9.30 -9.08 4.00
C LEU A 123 -10.66 -9.56 4.49
N ARG A 124 -11.66 -9.70 3.61
CA ARG A 124 -12.96 -10.26 3.98
C ARG A 124 -12.86 -11.73 4.37
N GLU A 125 -12.01 -12.50 3.74
CA GLU A 125 -11.77 -13.90 4.15
C GLU A 125 -11.24 -13.96 5.59
N GLN A 126 -10.45 -12.96 6.00
CA GLN A 126 -9.84 -12.93 7.32
C GLN A 126 -10.74 -12.31 8.40
N TYR A 127 -11.46 -11.25 8.05
CA TYR A 127 -12.23 -10.47 9.02
C TYR A 127 -13.76 -10.69 8.93
N GLY A 128 -14.22 -11.49 7.99
CA GLY A 128 -15.63 -11.75 7.77
C GLY A 128 -16.25 -10.84 6.72
N ASN A 129 -17.56 -11.01 6.48
CA ASN A 129 -18.28 -10.29 5.42
C ASN A 129 -18.57 -8.86 5.84
N LYS A 130 -17.56 -8.03 5.84
CA LYS A 130 -17.65 -6.62 6.23
C LYS A 130 -17.32 -5.71 5.05
N THR A 131 -17.76 -4.47 5.16
CA THR A 131 -17.34 -3.43 4.22
C THR A 131 -15.88 -3.10 4.50
N ILE A 132 -15.06 -3.13 3.47
CA ILE A 132 -13.63 -2.84 3.58
C ILE A 132 -13.40 -1.42 3.07
N ILE A 133 -12.80 -0.58 3.91
CA ILE A 133 -12.50 0.81 3.56
C ILE A 133 -11.00 1.02 3.62
N PHE A 134 -10.45 1.61 2.56
CA PHE A 134 -9.07 2.08 2.54
C PHE A 134 -9.07 3.59 2.72
N LYS A 135 -8.29 4.07 3.67
CA LYS A 135 -8.11 5.50 3.93
C LYS A 135 -6.63 5.85 3.90
N PRO A 136 -6.29 7.12 3.62
CA PRO A 136 -4.89 7.56 3.63
C PRO A 136 -4.27 7.48 5.02
N SER A 137 -2.94 7.60 5.10
CA SER A 137 -2.23 7.67 6.36
C SER A 137 -2.81 8.77 7.25
N SER A 138 -2.91 8.49 8.55
CA SER A 138 -3.51 9.42 9.50
C SER A 138 -2.53 10.45 10.07
N GLY A 139 -1.25 10.39 9.68
CA GLY A 139 -0.23 11.31 10.16
C GLY A 139 1.05 10.60 10.58
N GLY A 140 2.03 11.38 11.00
CA GLY A 140 3.33 10.89 11.41
C GLY A 140 4.46 11.61 10.67
N ASP A 141 5.63 11.02 10.69
CA ASP A 141 6.80 11.58 10.00
C ASP A 141 6.58 11.57 8.49
N PRO A 142 7.10 12.58 7.76
CA PRO A 142 6.87 12.67 6.31
C PRO A 142 7.23 11.40 5.54
N GLU A 143 8.25 10.67 5.95
CA GLU A 143 8.68 9.45 5.27
C GLU A 143 7.65 8.31 5.41
N PHE A 144 6.76 8.35 6.41
CA PHE A 144 5.76 7.32 6.64
C PHE A 144 4.35 7.75 6.26
N VAL A 145 4.06 9.06 6.27
CA VAL A 145 2.78 9.63 5.81
C VAL A 145 2.68 9.51 4.30
N ASN A 146 3.81 9.62 3.61
CA ASN A 146 3.91 9.49 2.17
C ASN A 146 4.46 8.12 1.81
N HIS A 147 4.26 7.72 0.55
CA HIS A 147 5.07 6.65 -0.03
C HIS A 147 6.44 7.26 -0.32
N SER A 148 7.44 6.89 0.45
CA SER A 148 8.80 7.33 0.20
C SER A 148 9.64 6.18 -0.32
N PHE A 149 10.59 6.50 -1.19
CA PHE A 149 11.50 5.49 -1.73
C PHE A 149 12.83 6.11 -2.07
N ASN A 150 13.84 5.27 -2.12
CA ASN A 150 15.20 5.69 -2.38
C ASN A 150 15.59 5.29 -3.80
N CYS A 151 16.15 6.23 -4.55
CA CYS A 151 16.65 5.97 -5.89
C CYS A 151 17.89 6.83 -6.12
N GLY A 152 19.05 6.20 -6.35
CA GLY A 152 20.30 6.89 -6.60
C GLY A 152 20.72 7.85 -5.51
N ASN A 153 20.65 7.44 -4.25
CA ASN A 153 21.01 8.25 -3.07
C ASN A 153 20.08 9.44 -2.80
N VAL A 154 18.92 9.49 -3.47
CA VAL A 154 17.91 10.52 -3.24
C VAL A 154 16.66 9.86 -2.68
N THR A 155 16.10 10.45 -1.63
CA THR A 155 14.82 9.99 -1.09
C THR A 155 13.70 10.84 -1.68
N PHE A 156 12.74 10.18 -2.31
CA PHE A 156 11.57 10.81 -2.89
C PHE A 156 10.35 10.56 -2.02
N TYR A 157 9.46 11.53 -1.97
CA TYR A 157 8.21 11.47 -1.18
C TYR A 157 7.03 11.67 -2.12
N CYS A 158 6.19 10.66 -2.26
CA CYS A 158 5.00 10.72 -3.10
C CYS A 158 3.75 10.70 -2.25
N ASP A 159 2.83 11.63 -2.51
CA ASP A 159 1.55 11.69 -1.82
C ASP A 159 0.69 10.54 -2.32
N SER A 160 0.42 9.57 -1.43
CA SER A 160 -0.32 8.35 -1.75
C SER A 160 -1.81 8.45 -1.43
N THR A 161 -2.32 9.64 -1.11
CA THR A 161 -3.72 9.83 -0.71
C THR A 161 -4.70 9.21 -1.71
N GLN A 162 -4.45 9.37 -3.00
CA GLN A 162 -5.35 8.87 -4.04
C GLN A 162 -5.35 7.35 -4.17
N LEU A 163 -4.32 6.67 -3.66
CA LEU A 163 -4.24 5.22 -3.70
C LEU A 163 -5.09 4.56 -2.61
N PHE A 164 -5.29 5.25 -1.51
CA PHE A 164 -5.96 4.70 -0.33
C PHE A 164 -7.19 5.55 0.01
N ASN A 165 -8.17 5.54 -0.86
CA ASN A 165 -9.40 6.30 -0.67
C ASN A 165 -10.53 5.60 -1.41
N SER A 166 -11.00 4.46 -0.86
CA SER A 166 -12.02 3.65 -1.53
C SER A 166 -12.79 2.79 -0.53
N THR A 167 -13.97 2.37 -0.96
CA THR A 167 -14.86 1.50 -0.18
C THR A 167 -15.20 0.28 -1.02
N TRP A 168 -15.07 -0.91 -0.44
CA TRP A 168 -15.27 -2.18 -1.13
C TRP A 168 -16.30 -3.04 -0.42
N PHE A 169 -17.14 -3.71 -1.21
CA PHE A 169 -18.14 -4.66 -0.70
C PHE A 169 -19.13 -4.02 0.28
N ASN A 170 -19.56 -2.80 -0.04
CA ASN A 170 -20.54 -2.09 0.77
C ASN A 170 -21.86 -2.85 0.76
N SER A 171 -22.25 -3.37 1.93
CA SER A 171 -23.46 -4.17 2.06
C SER A 171 -24.66 -3.30 2.47
N THR A 172 -25.16 -2.50 1.56
CA THR A 172 -26.39 -1.73 1.78
C THR A 172 -27.57 -2.41 1.13
#